data_5070e30f38b8e0712dd1ed9a88fe0ee7
#
_entry.id   5070e30f38b8e0712dd1ed9a88fe0ee7
#
_cell.length_a   1.000
_cell.length_b   1.000
_cell.length_c   1.000
_cell.angle_alpha   90.00
_cell.angle_beta   90.00
_cell.angle_gamma   90.00
#
_symmetry.space_group_name_H-M   'P 1'
#
loop_
_entity.id
_entity.type
_entity.pdbx_description
1 polymer ?
#
loop_
_entity_poly.entity_id
_entity_poly.type
_entity_poly.pdbx_seq_one_letter_code
_entity_poly.pdbx_strand_id
1 'polypeptide(L)' 'MTAYRCPGCDFVYDEAKGAPREGFPAGTTWSDIPEDWCCPDCAVREKVDFEEMGAMK' A
#
# COMPACT_ATOMS: atom_id res chain seq x y z
N MET A 1 11.01 1.77 7.06
CA MET A 1 10.29 1.08 5.99
C MET A 1 9.59 2.11 5.11
N THR A 2 9.14 1.71 3.95
CA THR A 2 8.60 2.62 2.95
C THR A 2 7.08 2.67 3.01
N ALA A 3 6.52 3.80 2.66
CA ALA A 3 5.07 3.95 2.54
C ALA A 3 4.70 4.26 1.09
N TYR A 4 3.51 3.88 0.69
CA TYR A 4 3.00 4.07 -0.67
C TYR A 4 1.61 4.69 -0.57
N ARG A 5 1.34 5.67 -1.41
CA ARG A 5 0.10 6.43 -1.35
C ARG A 5 -0.71 6.24 -2.63
N CYS A 6 -2.01 6.05 -2.46
CA CYS A 6 -2.93 6.02 -3.59
C CYS A 6 -3.14 7.45 -4.09
N PRO A 7 -2.86 7.72 -5.36
CA PRO A 7 -2.99 9.08 -5.89
C PRO A 7 -4.43 9.56 -6.00
N GLY A 8 -5.39 8.65 -5.87
CA GLY A 8 -6.79 9.03 -6.06
C GLY A 8 -7.54 9.34 -4.78
N CYS A 9 -7.21 8.68 -3.68
CA CYS A 9 -8.01 8.81 -2.45
C CYS A 9 -7.18 9.00 -1.18
N ASP A 10 -5.87 9.19 -1.31
CA ASP A 10 -4.97 9.43 -0.18
C ASP A 10 -4.82 8.25 0.77
N PHE A 11 -5.24 7.06 0.36
CA PHE A 11 -4.97 5.87 1.15
C PHE A 11 -3.47 5.62 1.19
N VAL A 12 -2.93 5.34 2.37
CA VAL A 12 -1.50 5.10 2.53
C VAL A 12 -1.27 3.69 3.02
N TYR A 13 -0.43 2.94 2.31
CA TYR A 13 0.04 1.65 2.76
C TYR A 13 1.43 1.84 3.37
N ASP A 14 1.54 1.59 4.66
CA ASP A 14 2.80 1.68 5.39
C ASP A 14 3.30 0.28 5.66
N GLU A 15 4.48 -0.06 5.14
CA GLU A 15 5.01 -1.41 5.31
C GLU A 15 5.18 -1.79 6.77
N ALA A 16 5.49 -0.82 7.61
CA ALA A 16 5.68 -1.09 9.03
C ALA A 16 4.37 -1.47 9.71
N LYS A 17 3.27 -0.91 9.24
CA LYS A 17 1.95 -1.18 9.83
C LYS A 17 1.21 -2.31 9.12
N GLY A 18 1.53 -2.51 7.86
CA GLY A 18 0.80 -3.47 7.04
C GLY A 18 -0.63 -3.05 6.79
N ALA A 19 -1.43 -4.01 6.39
CA ALA A 19 -2.86 -3.82 6.18
C ALA A 19 -3.56 -5.11 6.58
N PRO A 20 -3.73 -5.35 7.89
CA PRO A 20 -4.28 -6.62 8.36
C PRO A 20 -5.65 -6.94 7.79
N ARG A 21 -6.46 -5.93 7.50
CA ARG A 21 -7.78 -6.16 6.91
C ARG A 21 -7.69 -6.71 5.51
N GLU A 22 -6.57 -6.47 4.84
CA GLU A 22 -6.33 -6.98 3.49
C GLU A 22 -5.55 -8.29 3.51
N GLY A 23 -5.22 -8.78 4.69
CA GLY A 23 -4.44 -10.00 4.81
C GLY A 23 -2.94 -9.74 4.85
N PHE A 24 -2.52 -8.50 5.01
CA PHE A 24 -1.10 -8.15 5.04
C PHE A 24 -0.71 -7.73 6.46
N PRO A 25 -0.05 -8.62 7.22
CA PRO A 25 0.35 -8.26 8.58
C PRO A 25 1.43 -7.17 8.58
N ALA A 26 1.63 -6.56 9.74
CA ALA A 26 2.68 -5.56 9.91
C ALA A 26 4.01 -6.12 9.45
N GLY A 27 4.76 -5.34 8.68
CA GLY A 27 6.04 -5.78 8.14
C GLY A 27 5.96 -6.38 6.75
N THR A 28 4.76 -6.50 6.17
CA THR A 28 4.63 -6.98 4.81
C THR A 28 5.19 -5.94 3.85
N THR A 29 6.19 -6.33 3.07
CA THR A 29 6.81 -5.41 2.14
C THR A 29 5.94 -5.20 0.91
N TRP A 30 6.15 -4.09 0.23
CA TRP A 30 5.36 -3.76 -0.96
C TRP A 30 5.51 -4.85 -2.04
N SER A 31 6.70 -5.42 -2.16
CA SER A 31 6.94 -6.45 -3.15
C SER A 31 6.20 -7.76 -2.86
N ASP A 32 5.79 -7.97 -1.62
CA ASP A 32 5.01 -9.15 -1.23
C ASP A 32 3.53 -9.00 -1.54
N ILE A 33 3.09 -7.80 -1.86
CA ILE A 33 1.69 -7.55 -2.17
C ILE A 33 1.43 -7.97 -3.61
N PRO A 34 0.33 -8.70 -3.88
CA PRO A 34 0.04 -9.15 -5.24
C PRO A 34 -0.04 -8.00 -6.23
N GLU A 35 0.42 -8.23 -7.43
CA GLU A 35 0.43 -7.19 -8.47
C GLU A 35 -0.96 -6.72 -8.84
N ASP A 36 -1.95 -7.59 -8.66
CA ASP A 36 -3.34 -7.26 -9.00
C ASP A 36 -4.13 -6.71 -7.81
N TRP A 37 -3.45 -6.40 -6.71
CA TRP A 37 -4.12 -5.81 -5.56
C TRP A 37 -4.51 -4.36 -5.88
N CYS A 38 -5.72 -4.02 -5.48
CA CYS A 38 -6.26 -2.68 -5.70
C CYS A 38 -6.39 -1.94 -4.39
N CYS A 39 -6.43 -0.61 -4.47
CA CYS A 39 -6.65 0.22 -3.31
C CYS A 39 -7.96 -0.18 -2.63
N PRO A 40 -7.93 -0.52 -1.33
CA PRO A 40 -9.15 -0.96 -0.65
C PRO A 40 -10.13 0.17 -0.37
N ASP A 41 -9.68 1.40 -0.49
CA ASP A 41 -10.50 2.56 -0.16
C ASP A 41 -11.33 3.01 -1.37
N CYS A 42 -10.70 3.19 -2.52
CA CYS A 42 -11.43 3.63 -3.72
C CYS A 42 -11.65 2.50 -4.73
N ALA A 43 -10.86 1.43 -4.65
CA ALA A 43 -10.93 0.27 -5.53
C ALA A 43 -10.76 0.61 -7.02
N VAL A 44 -10.25 1.80 -7.32
CA VAL A 44 -10.06 2.25 -8.70
C VAL A 44 -8.60 2.11 -9.11
N ARG A 45 -7.70 2.39 -8.19
CA ARG A 45 -6.27 2.35 -8.48
C ARG A 45 -5.69 1.01 -8.11
N GLU A 46 -4.82 0.50 -8.99
CA GLU A 46 -4.12 -0.74 -8.75
C GLU A 46 -2.78 -0.47 -8.08
N LYS A 47 -2.12 -1.54 -7.64
CA LYS A 47 -0.82 -1.42 -6.97
C LYS A 47 0.16 -0.59 -7.78
N VAL A 48 0.19 -0.77 -9.10
CA VAL A 48 1.15 -0.09 -9.96
C VAL A 48 0.92 1.43 -10.01
N ASP A 49 -0.27 1.87 -9.65
CA ASP A 49 -0.61 3.30 -9.66
C ASP A 49 -0.17 4.01 -8.39
N PHE A 50 0.17 3.27 -7.34
CA PHE A 50 0.57 3.86 -6.08
C PHE A 50 1.91 4.57 -6.20
N GLU A 51 2.05 5.66 -5.46
CA GLU A 51 3.27 6.45 -5.46
C GLU A 51 4.09 6.16 -4.22
N GLU A 52 5.37 5.87 -4.41
CA GLU A 52 6.27 5.64 -3.29
C GLU A 52 6.55 6.96 -2.59
N MET A 53 6.31 6.98 -1.28
CA MET A 53 6.52 8.18 -0.48
C MET A 53 7.93 8.27 0.10
N GLY A 54 8.77 7.27 -0.20
CA GLY A 54 10.10 7.20 0.35
C GLY A 54 10.10 6.62 1.76
N ALA A 55 11.28 6.59 2.37
CA ALA A 55 11.43 6.05 3.70
C ALA A 55 10.74 6.95 4.71
N MET A 56 9.98 6.36 5.61
CA MET A 56 9.35 7.10 6.69
C MET A 56 10.39 7.49 7.71
N LYS A 57 10.29 8.68 8.19
CA LYS A 57 11.20 9.19 9.21
C LYS A 57 10.68 8.89 10.58
#